data_5dc4c2f7ae9094a69b61aa8586d1cf92
#
_entry.id   5dc4c2f7ae9094a69b61aa8586d1cf92
#
_cell.length_a   1.000
_cell.length_b   1.000
_cell.length_c   1.000
_cell.angle_alpha   90.00
_cell.angle_beta   90.00
_cell.angle_gamma   90.00
#
_symmetry.space_group_name_H-M   'P 1'
#
loop_
_entity.id
_entity.type
_entity.pdbx_description
1 polymer ?
#
loop_
_entity_poly.entity_id
_entity_poly.type
_entity_poly.pdbx_seq_one_letter_code
_entity_poly.pdbx_strand_id
1 'polypeptide(L)'
;MTAIPVLVTPPSAPVVSLEDAKMHLRIDHADQDAMIEGLVLAATAHLDGWRGVLGRAIMPQVWQETHVGPGPYLLAMPDVSEVSASAGGVIRVETTALGPVVTLAEPVEGVTLSYTCGLPAAQRRLAEVAVKLYIAHLYDGSDPSPAFGVMVEALRWRAV
;
A
#
# COMPACT_ATOMS: atom_id res chain seq x y z
N MET A 1 -8.70 -5.01 -19.98
CA MET A 1 -9.25 -5.44 -18.68
C MET A 1 -8.09 -5.37 -17.68
N THR A 2 -8.17 -4.54 -16.67
CA THR A 2 -7.09 -4.41 -15.67
C THR A 2 -7.09 -5.68 -14.81
N ALA A 3 -5.93 -6.31 -14.64
CA ALA A 3 -5.79 -7.46 -13.77
C ALA A 3 -6.06 -7.05 -12.31
N ILE A 4 -6.57 -7.97 -11.52
CA ILE A 4 -6.79 -7.74 -10.08
C ILE A 4 -5.51 -8.12 -9.34
N PRO A 5 -4.88 -7.18 -8.62
CA PRO A 5 -3.69 -7.48 -7.85
C PRO A 5 -4.01 -8.34 -6.63
N VAL A 6 -3.11 -9.28 -6.34
CA VAL A 6 -3.19 -10.17 -5.19
C VAL A 6 -1.94 -9.96 -4.34
N LEU A 7 -2.12 -9.73 -3.04
CA LEU A 7 -1.01 -9.63 -2.08
C LEU A 7 -0.39 -11.03 -1.86
N VAL A 8 0.90 -11.16 -2.12
CA VAL A 8 1.66 -12.41 -1.96
C VAL A 8 2.53 -12.39 -0.72
N THR A 9 3.26 -11.29 -0.52
CA THR A 9 4.11 -11.11 0.66
C THR A 9 3.70 -9.83 1.37
N PRO A 10 3.13 -9.93 2.58
CA PRO A 10 2.78 -8.78 3.38
C PRO A 10 4.03 -8.04 3.87
N PRO A 11 3.89 -6.78 4.37
CA PRO A 11 5.01 -6.05 4.96
C PRO A 11 5.67 -6.82 6.10
N SER A 12 6.99 -6.70 6.21
CA SER A 12 7.78 -7.33 7.30
C SER A 12 7.63 -6.64 8.66
N ALA A 13 7.13 -5.41 8.66
CA ALA A 13 6.91 -4.60 9.86
C ALA A 13 5.61 -3.80 9.73
N PRO A 14 4.93 -3.49 10.84
CA PRO A 14 3.74 -2.64 10.81
C PRO A 14 4.12 -1.19 10.43
N VAL A 15 3.14 -0.44 9.93
CA VAL A 15 3.31 1.00 9.64
C VAL A 15 3.56 1.78 10.92
N VAL A 16 2.85 1.42 11.99
CA VAL A 16 2.97 2.00 13.34
C VAL A 16 3.18 0.87 14.33
N SER A 17 4.22 0.98 15.17
CA SER A 17 4.45 0.01 16.23
C SER A 17 3.42 0.17 17.36
N LEU A 18 3.26 -0.87 18.17
CA LEU A 18 2.42 -0.79 19.37
C LEU A 18 2.88 0.35 20.30
N GLU A 19 4.19 0.48 20.49
CA GLU A 19 4.78 1.51 21.33
C GLU A 19 4.47 2.92 20.82
N ASP A 20 4.63 3.16 19.52
CA ASP A 20 4.30 4.44 18.89
C ASP A 20 2.81 4.76 18.97
N ALA A 21 1.94 3.75 18.81
CA ALA A 21 0.50 3.91 18.96
C ALA A 21 0.13 4.28 20.40
N LYS A 22 0.69 3.59 21.39
CA LYS A 22 0.50 3.89 22.81
C LYS A 22 0.99 5.29 23.16
N MET A 23 2.17 5.68 22.68
CA MET A 23 2.71 7.02 22.88
C MET A 23 1.78 8.09 22.29
N HIS A 24 1.25 7.86 21.10
CA HIS A 24 0.30 8.78 20.46
C HIS A 24 -1.02 8.91 21.26
N LEU A 25 -1.51 7.80 21.80
CA LEU A 25 -2.71 7.75 22.65
C LEU A 25 -2.48 8.16 24.11
N ARG A 26 -1.21 8.41 24.51
CA ARG A 26 -0.77 8.72 25.88
C ARG A 26 -1.11 7.60 26.88
N ILE A 27 -0.90 6.36 26.48
CA ILE A 27 -1.13 5.16 27.29
C ILE A 27 0.23 4.59 27.72
N ASP A 28 0.44 4.43 29.01
CA ASP A 28 1.70 3.97 29.62
C ASP A 28 1.63 2.56 30.25
N HIS A 29 0.43 1.96 30.29
CA HIS A 29 0.20 0.63 30.87
C HIS A 29 -0.07 -0.43 29.76
N ALA A 30 -0.01 -1.72 30.14
CA ALA A 30 -0.14 -2.83 29.20
C ALA A 30 -1.56 -3.43 29.07
N ASP A 31 -2.49 -2.99 29.90
CA ASP A 31 -3.82 -3.62 30.00
C ASP A 31 -4.64 -3.57 28.69
N GLN A 32 -4.28 -2.63 27.80
CA GLN A 32 -4.98 -2.42 26.54
C GLN A 32 -4.14 -2.80 25.30
N ASP A 33 -2.97 -3.42 25.48
CA ASP A 33 -2.06 -3.70 24.39
C ASP A 33 -2.72 -4.48 23.25
N ALA A 34 -3.43 -5.56 23.55
CA ALA A 34 -4.11 -6.37 22.54
C ALA A 34 -5.20 -5.59 21.79
N MET A 35 -5.92 -4.70 22.47
CA MET A 35 -6.89 -3.83 21.82
C MET A 35 -6.22 -2.82 20.90
N ILE A 36 -5.14 -2.19 21.35
CA ILE A 36 -4.39 -1.20 20.56
C ILE A 36 -3.76 -1.85 19.33
N GLU A 37 -3.19 -3.05 19.44
CA GLU A 37 -2.71 -3.84 18.30
C GLU A 37 -3.82 -4.08 17.26
N GLY A 38 -5.02 -4.44 17.72
CA GLY A 38 -6.19 -4.56 16.86
C GLY A 38 -6.55 -3.26 16.13
N LEU A 39 -6.45 -2.12 16.81
CA LEU A 39 -6.69 -0.80 16.20
C LEU A 39 -5.60 -0.44 15.17
N VAL A 40 -4.34 -0.77 15.44
CA VAL A 40 -3.23 -0.57 14.48
C VAL A 40 -3.48 -1.36 13.21
N LEU A 41 -3.88 -2.63 13.33
CA LEU A 41 -4.21 -3.48 12.18
C LEU A 41 -5.41 -2.93 11.41
N ALA A 42 -6.48 -2.55 12.09
CA ALA A 42 -7.68 -2.01 11.47
C ALA A 42 -7.41 -0.68 10.74
N ALA A 43 -6.67 0.23 11.37
CA ALA A 43 -6.30 1.51 10.78
C ALA A 43 -5.40 1.33 9.55
N THR A 44 -4.43 0.41 9.63
CA THR A 44 -3.55 0.09 8.51
C THR A 44 -4.36 -0.50 7.36
N ALA A 45 -5.20 -1.50 7.61
CA ALA A 45 -6.03 -2.14 6.59
C ALA A 45 -7.00 -1.16 5.90
N HIS A 46 -7.49 -0.15 6.63
CA HIS A 46 -8.33 0.90 6.06
C HIS A 46 -7.60 1.76 5.03
N LEU A 47 -6.32 2.04 5.25
CA LEU A 47 -5.53 2.95 4.41
C LEU A 47 -4.71 2.23 3.34
N ASP A 48 -4.12 1.06 3.67
CA ASP A 48 -3.08 0.38 2.92
C ASP A 48 -3.61 -0.49 1.78
N GLY A 49 -2.80 -0.59 0.72
CA GLY A 49 -2.98 -1.52 -0.38
C GLY A 49 -4.00 -1.10 -1.43
N TRP A 50 -4.24 -2.01 -2.37
CA TRP A 50 -5.10 -1.76 -3.53
C TRP A 50 -6.54 -1.41 -3.18
N ARG A 51 -7.08 -2.02 -2.13
CA ARG A 51 -8.45 -1.77 -1.64
C ARG A 51 -8.50 -0.74 -0.51
N GLY A 52 -7.36 -0.31 0.00
CA GLY A 52 -7.29 0.74 1.00
C GLY A 52 -7.66 2.11 0.42
N VAL A 53 -7.97 3.05 1.29
CA VAL A 53 -8.37 4.42 0.90
C VAL A 53 -7.29 5.12 0.08
N LEU A 54 -6.01 4.80 0.32
CA LEU A 54 -4.89 5.37 -0.42
C LEU A 54 -4.74 4.78 -1.83
N GLY A 55 -5.21 3.54 -2.08
CA GLY A 55 -4.96 2.82 -3.33
C GLY A 55 -3.46 2.55 -3.58
N ARG A 56 -2.65 2.56 -2.52
CA ARG A 56 -1.19 2.42 -2.53
C ARG A 56 -0.72 1.54 -1.37
N ALA A 57 0.39 0.85 -1.57
CA ALA A 57 1.08 0.14 -0.50
C ALA A 57 1.89 1.13 0.35
N ILE A 58 1.68 1.15 1.67
CA ILE A 58 2.43 2.05 2.57
C ILE A 58 3.84 1.50 2.80
N MET A 59 3.93 0.27 3.29
CA MET A 59 5.20 -0.43 3.52
C MET A 59 5.54 -1.31 2.31
N PRO A 60 6.83 -1.64 2.08
CA PRO A 60 7.20 -2.56 1.02
C PRO A 60 6.49 -3.91 1.15
N GLN A 61 5.85 -4.33 0.09
CA GLN A 61 5.08 -5.59 0.01
C GLN A 61 5.06 -6.09 -1.43
N VAL A 62 4.88 -7.40 -1.62
CA VAL A 62 4.90 -8.03 -2.93
C VAL A 62 3.48 -8.36 -3.38
N TRP A 63 3.16 -7.93 -4.58
CA TRP A 63 1.89 -8.17 -5.25
C TRP A 63 2.09 -8.95 -6.54
N GLN A 64 1.04 -9.63 -6.98
CA GLN A 64 1.00 -10.33 -8.26
C GLN A 64 -0.25 -9.97 -9.05
N GLU A 65 -0.08 -9.88 -10.36
CA GLU A 65 -1.16 -9.72 -11.33
C GLU A 65 -0.97 -10.71 -12.47
N THR A 66 -2.07 -11.33 -12.89
CA THR A 66 -2.07 -12.21 -14.08
C THR A 66 -2.75 -11.49 -15.23
N HIS A 67 -2.02 -11.35 -16.32
CA HIS A 67 -2.48 -10.73 -17.55
C HIS A 67 -2.59 -11.75 -18.67
N VAL A 68 -3.54 -11.55 -19.57
CA VAL A 68 -3.77 -12.38 -20.75
C VAL A 68 -3.57 -11.53 -22.00
N GLY A 69 -2.94 -12.11 -23.01
CA GLY A 69 -2.62 -11.45 -24.27
C GLY A 69 -1.30 -10.69 -24.23
N PRO A 70 -0.85 -10.15 -25.39
CA PRO A 70 0.40 -9.43 -25.49
C PRO A 70 0.36 -8.08 -24.75
N GLY A 71 1.51 -7.68 -24.18
CA GLY A 71 1.70 -6.39 -23.51
C GLY A 71 1.68 -5.18 -24.46
N PRO A 72 1.96 -3.98 -23.96
CA PRO A 72 2.43 -3.67 -22.61
C PRO A 72 1.37 -3.80 -21.52
N TYR A 73 1.80 -4.07 -20.28
CA TYR A 73 0.91 -4.35 -19.15
C TYR A 73 0.90 -3.19 -18.16
N LEU A 74 -0.25 -2.62 -17.91
CA LEU A 74 -0.46 -1.60 -16.88
C LEU A 74 -0.69 -2.30 -15.53
N LEU A 75 0.16 -2.00 -14.54
CA LEU A 75 0.00 -2.49 -13.18
C LEU A 75 -1.01 -1.64 -12.41
N ALA A 76 -1.78 -2.28 -11.54
CA ALA A 76 -2.81 -1.61 -10.73
C ALA A 76 -2.21 -0.82 -9.55
N MET A 77 -1.02 -1.23 -9.06
CA MET A 77 -0.38 -0.57 -7.92
C MET A 77 0.72 0.38 -8.38
N PRO A 78 0.78 1.61 -7.85
CA PRO A 78 1.89 2.54 -8.07
C PRO A 78 3.11 2.20 -7.20
N ASP A 79 4.16 3.04 -7.30
CA ASP A 79 5.38 2.97 -6.47
C ASP A 79 6.13 1.64 -6.58
N VAL A 80 6.16 1.09 -7.77
CA VAL A 80 6.81 -0.19 -8.08
C VAL A 80 8.33 -0.02 -8.12
N SER A 81 9.05 -0.88 -7.43
CA SER A 81 10.52 -0.87 -7.35
C SER A 81 11.16 -2.06 -8.04
N GLU A 82 10.54 -3.22 -7.99
CA GLU A 82 11.07 -4.46 -8.56
C GLU A 82 9.95 -5.19 -9.29
N VAL A 83 10.24 -5.70 -10.49
CA VAL A 83 9.27 -6.46 -11.27
C VAL A 83 9.94 -7.71 -11.81
N SER A 84 9.25 -8.84 -11.69
CA SER A 84 9.60 -10.09 -12.36
C SER A 84 8.40 -10.64 -13.11
N ALA A 85 8.66 -11.38 -14.17
CA ALA A 85 7.65 -12.00 -15.01
C ALA A 85 7.83 -13.51 -15.03
N SER A 86 6.73 -14.27 -15.03
CA SER A 86 6.77 -15.73 -15.15
C SER A 86 7.25 -16.21 -16.53
N ALA A 87 7.16 -15.35 -17.56
CA ALA A 87 7.61 -15.61 -18.93
C ALA A 87 7.94 -14.30 -19.64
N GLY A 88 8.62 -14.38 -20.80
CA GLY A 88 8.88 -13.26 -21.71
C GLY A 88 9.97 -12.28 -21.31
N GLY A 89 10.48 -12.35 -20.08
CA GLY A 89 11.53 -11.46 -19.57
C GLY A 89 11.12 -9.97 -19.52
N VAL A 90 11.34 -9.29 -18.41
CA VAL A 90 11.06 -7.85 -18.28
C VAL A 90 12.19 -7.05 -18.92
N ILE A 91 11.88 -6.20 -19.92
CA ILE A 91 12.84 -5.25 -20.49
C ILE A 91 12.77 -3.90 -19.79
N ARG A 92 11.55 -3.40 -19.52
CA ARG A 92 11.33 -2.01 -19.16
C ARG A 92 10.13 -1.88 -18.25
N VAL A 93 10.26 -1.04 -17.24
CA VAL A 93 9.16 -0.58 -16.39
C VAL A 93 9.17 0.94 -16.45
N GLU A 94 8.06 1.53 -16.90
CA GLU A 94 7.90 2.98 -17.01
C GLU A 94 6.75 3.44 -16.14
N THR A 95 6.95 4.53 -15.41
CA THR A 95 5.86 5.19 -14.69
C THR A 95 5.15 6.16 -15.62
N THR A 96 3.86 5.94 -15.83
CA THR A 96 2.98 6.81 -16.61
C THR A 96 1.96 7.50 -15.71
N ALA A 97 1.19 8.43 -16.26
CA ALA A 97 0.09 9.08 -15.52
C ALA A 97 -0.99 8.08 -15.06
N LEU A 98 -1.14 6.96 -15.78
CA LEU A 98 -2.10 5.90 -15.44
C LEU A 98 -1.53 4.86 -14.47
N GLY A 99 -0.23 4.82 -14.27
CA GLY A 99 0.47 3.86 -13.44
C GLY A 99 1.73 3.28 -14.09
N PRO A 100 2.38 2.31 -13.43
CA PRO A 100 3.55 1.64 -13.99
C PRO A 100 3.16 0.73 -15.16
N VAL A 101 3.90 0.80 -16.24
CA VAL A 101 3.72 -0.02 -17.44
C VAL A 101 4.93 -0.93 -17.62
N VAL A 102 4.69 -2.23 -17.74
CA VAL A 102 5.71 -3.27 -17.93
C VAL A 102 5.73 -3.69 -19.38
N THR A 103 6.93 -3.69 -19.98
CA THR A 103 7.19 -4.21 -21.33
C THR A 103 8.08 -5.44 -21.24
N LEU A 104 7.66 -6.52 -21.89
CA LEU A 104 8.42 -7.78 -21.99
C LEU A 104 9.29 -7.83 -23.25
N ALA A 105 10.37 -8.62 -23.17
CA ALA A 105 11.27 -8.88 -24.30
C ALA A 105 10.57 -9.65 -25.42
N GLU A 106 9.73 -10.61 -25.02
CA GLU A 106 9.03 -11.49 -25.94
C GLU A 106 7.52 -11.42 -25.70
N PRO A 107 6.70 -11.43 -26.75
CA PRO A 107 5.26 -11.51 -26.61
C PRO A 107 4.85 -12.86 -26.01
N VAL A 108 3.91 -12.83 -25.09
CA VAL A 108 3.38 -14.03 -24.43
C VAL A 108 1.85 -14.00 -24.46
N GLU A 109 1.21 -15.17 -24.47
CA GLU A 109 -0.26 -15.27 -24.42
C GLU A 109 -0.82 -15.01 -23.01
N GLY A 110 0.01 -15.18 -21.99
CA GLY A 110 -0.34 -14.91 -20.60
C GLY A 110 0.90 -14.83 -19.73
N VAL A 111 0.87 -13.95 -18.74
CA VAL A 111 1.98 -13.73 -17.82
C VAL A 111 1.47 -13.39 -16.43
N THR A 112 2.15 -13.92 -15.42
CA THR A 112 2.03 -13.45 -14.04
C THR A 112 3.20 -12.51 -13.74
N LEU A 113 2.89 -11.27 -13.44
CA LEU A 113 3.84 -10.25 -13.02
C LEU A 113 3.85 -10.19 -11.50
N SER A 114 5.03 -10.35 -10.91
CA SER A 114 5.27 -10.20 -9.49
C SER A 114 6.10 -8.94 -9.26
N TYR A 115 5.66 -8.07 -8.36
CA TYR A 115 6.32 -6.79 -8.15
C TYR A 115 6.27 -6.34 -6.70
N THR A 116 7.34 -5.64 -6.29
CA THR A 116 7.41 -4.98 -4.98
C THR A 116 6.93 -3.54 -5.14
N CYS A 117 6.04 -3.10 -4.27
CA CYS A 117 5.62 -1.70 -4.20
C CYS A 117 5.56 -1.22 -2.76
N GLY A 118 5.70 0.09 -2.58
CA GLY A 118 5.64 0.75 -1.28
C GLY A 118 5.95 2.23 -1.41
N LEU A 119 5.35 3.05 -0.55
CA LEU A 119 5.56 4.49 -0.55
C LEU A 119 7.05 4.85 -0.42
N PRO A 120 7.53 5.88 -1.12
CA PRO A 120 8.82 6.50 -0.85
C PRO A 120 8.94 6.93 0.61
N ALA A 121 10.16 6.92 1.16
CA ALA A 121 10.42 7.15 2.59
C ALA A 121 9.79 8.44 3.14
N ALA A 122 9.84 9.53 2.38
CA ALA A 122 9.23 10.82 2.78
C ALA A 122 7.70 10.74 2.91
N GLN A 123 7.04 10.09 1.95
CA GLN A 123 5.58 9.92 1.95
C GLN A 123 5.14 8.87 2.98
N ARG A 124 6.00 7.89 3.27
CA ARG A 124 5.74 6.89 4.31
C ARG A 124 5.60 7.51 5.69
N ARG A 125 6.40 8.52 6.02
CA ARG A 125 6.27 9.28 7.28
C ARG A 125 4.93 9.99 7.39
N LEU A 126 4.44 10.54 6.28
CA LEU A 126 3.12 11.16 6.25
C LEU A 126 2.01 10.11 6.44
N ALA A 127 2.14 8.94 5.82
CA ALA A 127 1.22 7.82 6.01
C ALA A 127 1.20 7.31 7.45
N GLU A 128 2.36 7.23 8.10
CA GLU A 128 2.49 6.86 9.52
C GLU A 128 1.67 7.81 10.42
N VAL A 129 1.77 9.12 10.19
CA VAL A 129 0.97 10.10 10.93
C VAL A 129 -0.52 9.93 10.64
N ALA A 130 -0.91 9.69 9.39
CA ALA A 130 -2.30 9.45 9.02
C ALA A 130 -2.86 8.20 9.73
N VAL A 131 -2.09 7.11 9.80
CA VAL A 131 -2.46 5.89 10.55
C VAL A 131 -2.63 6.20 12.03
N LYS A 132 -1.72 6.95 12.66
CA LYS A 132 -1.82 7.35 14.08
C LYS A 132 -3.09 8.18 14.36
N LEU A 133 -3.40 9.12 13.48
CA LEU A 133 -4.64 9.91 13.61
C LEU A 133 -5.91 9.05 13.48
N TYR A 134 -5.88 8.04 12.60
CA TYR A 134 -7.00 7.13 12.44
C TYR A 134 -7.12 6.15 13.61
N ILE A 135 -6.01 5.71 14.19
CA ILE A 135 -6.00 4.92 15.45
C ILE A 135 -6.69 5.72 16.56
N ALA A 136 -6.37 7.00 16.75
CA ALA A 136 -7.00 7.85 17.75
C ALA A 136 -8.51 7.98 17.52
N HIS A 137 -8.94 8.18 16.26
CA HIS A 137 -10.35 8.17 15.90
C HIS A 137 -11.06 6.86 16.30
N LEU A 138 -10.46 5.71 15.99
CA LEU A 138 -11.04 4.41 16.35
C LEU A 138 -11.05 4.18 17.87
N TYR A 139 -10.05 4.68 18.58
CA TYR A 139 -9.92 4.55 20.04
C TYR A 139 -10.96 5.39 20.80
N ASP A 140 -11.09 6.66 20.43
CA ASP A 140 -11.95 7.63 21.11
C ASP A 140 -13.41 7.60 20.61
N GLY A 141 -13.68 7.01 19.44
CA GLY A 141 -14.97 7.07 18.76
C GLY A 141 -15.35 8.47 18.28
N SER A 142 -14.40 9.39 18.25
CA SER A 142 -14.56 10.76 17.74
C SER A 142 -14.46 10.81 16.21
N ASP A 143 -14.92 11.91 15.60
CA ASP A 143 -14.71 12.12 14.16
C ASP A 143 -13.21 12.22 13.83
N PRO A 144 -12.78 11.73 12.66
CA PRO A 144 -11.39 11.86 12.23
C PRO A 144 -10.96 13.33 12.20
N SER A 145 -9.74 13.60 12.69
CA SER A 145 -9.15 14.94 12.63
C SER A 145 -9.18 15.50 11.20
N PRO A 146 -9.44 16.80 10.98
CA PRO A 146 -9.32 17.43 9.67
C PRO A 146 -7.93 17.22 9.02
N ALA A 147 -6.88 17.14 9.83
CA ALA A 147 -5.53 16.82 9.36
C ALA A 147 -5.44 15.44 8.70
N PHE A 148 -6.19 14.45 9.18
CA PHE A 148 -6.27 13.13 8.56
C PHE A 148 -6.73 13.22 7.10
N GLY A 149 -7.83 13.94 6.84
CA GLY A 149 -8.33 14.13 5.48
C GLY A 149 -7.32 14.77 4.54
N VAL A 150 -6.61 15.80 5.00
CA VAL A 150 -5.54 16.46 4.22
C VAL A 150 -4.41 15.49 3.88
N MET A 151 -3.98 14.66 4.82
CA MET A 151 -2.92 13.67 4.60
C MET A 151 -3.36 12.56 3.63
N VAL A 152 -4.58 12.08 3.78
CA VAL A 152 -5.16 11.08 2.86
C VAL A 152 -5.21 11.61 1.44
N GLU A 153 -5.70 12.84 1.23
CA GLU A 153 -5.76 13.45 -0.11
C GLU A 153 -4.36 13.65 -0.72
N ALA A 154 -3.36 14.02 0.09
CA ALA A 154 -1.97 14.19 -0.36
C ALA A 154 -1.30 12.87 -0.76
N LEU A 155 -1.72 11.75 -0.16
CA LEU A 155 -1.13 10.42 -0.38
C LEU A 155 -1.90 9.59 -1.39
N ARG A 156 -3.18 9.86 -1.59
CA ARG A 156 -4.07 9.03 -2.37
C ARG A 156 -3.62 8.91 -3.82
N TRP A 157 -3.52 7.67 -4.30
CA TRP A 157 -3.30 7.40 -5.71
C TRP A 157 -4.60 7.59 -6.49
N ARG A 158 -4.52 8.35 -7.56
CA ARG A 158 -5.59 8.50 -8.55
C ARG A 158 -4.97 8.30 -9.92
N ALA A 159 -5.35 7.24 -10.61
CA ALA A 159 -5.09 7.17 -12.05
C ALA A 159 -5.89 8.29 -12.72
N VAL A 160 -5.22 9.12 -13.49
CA VAL A 160 -5.81 10.27 -14.18
C VAL A 160 -6.44 9.80 -15.50
#